data_76309f559c02712b395c0562c5babc38
#
_entry.id   76309f559c02712b395c0562c5babc38
#
_cell.length_a   1.000
_cell.length_b   1.000
_cell.length_c   1.000
_cell.angle_alpha   90.00
_cell.angle_beta   90.00
_cell.angle_gamma   90.00
#
_symmetry.space_group_name_H-M   'P 1'
#
loop_
_entity.id
_entity.type
_entity.pdbx_description
1 polymer ?
#
loop_
_entity_poly.entity_id
_entity_poly.type
_entity_poly.pdbx_seq_one_letter_code
_entity_poly.pdbx_strand_id
1 'polypeptide(L)'
;VVGDGRSSVVVWRALNRRLLMVKARLERIDLPDFGMPEERPEMPPPIYHSRLARLRERAAERGYGRLLVYADREHSANIAYLTGFDPRFEEAILVVGPYGEPAVLAGNECLGMAAAAPLPVRPILFQDLSLPGQPRDRSASLAEILGSEGVVRGGRVGVIGWKTYASPEAIDAPAFLVDELRRLTGPTGRVENATAILMDAADGLRAVNEVEQLAALEFAACQTSDGVRRLLFGLEPGMRESEAVRLLNWNGMPLSCHLMLTAGPRATLGLLSPGDRRIERGDRFTVAFGVWGALNCRAGFVVEDAAELPASISDYVDRLVGPYFEAIAEWYGGLHVGQTGGALFEIIEHHLGNPFFGIGLNPGHLIGLDEWVNSPISKGSPVELRSGMALQVDVIPATGTDYFTTNIEDGVALADAPLRAEFAGRYPEAWARIERRRRFMAEALGLKLHPDVLPLSNIPAYLPPFVLAPDRVLTLA
;
A
#
# COMPACT_ATOMS: atom_id res chain seq x y z
N VAL A 1 -14.22 12.59 -67.09
CA VAL A 1 -14.08 13.74 -66.25
C VAL A 1 -13.50 13.28 -64.92
N VAL A 2 -12.24 13.62 -64.73
CA VAL A 2 -11.39 13.23 -63.62
C VAL A 2 -11.74 14.13 -62.43
N GLY A 3 -12.05 13.58 -61.28
CA GLY A 3 -12.25 14.26 -60.00
C GLY A 3 -11.16 13.85 -59.01
N ASP A 4 -10.30 14.79 -58.70
CA ASP A 4 -9.09 14.71 -57.87
C ASP A 4 -9.51 14.64 -56.38
N GLY A 5 -9.30 13.44 -55.79
CA GLY A 5 -9.55 13.21 -54.35
C GLY A 5 -8.26 13.45 -53.54
N ARG A 6 -7.98 14.68 -53.15
CA ARG A 6 -6.90 14.93 -52.19
C ARG A 6 -7.32 14.54 -50.78
N SER A 7 -6.81 13.40 -50.35
CA SER A 7 -6.80 12.96 -48.98
C SER A 7 -6.06 13.95 -48.11
N SER A 8 -6.77 14.64 -47.23
CA SER A 8 -6.19 15.53 -46.20
C SER A 8 -5.59 14.64 -45.10
N VAL A 9 -4.35 14.25 -45.28
CA VAL A 9 -3.49 13.77 -44.21
C VAL A 9 -3.21 14.96 -43.30
N VAL A 10 -3.91 15.04 -42.17
CA VAL A 10 -3.57 15.94 -41.07
C VAL A 10 -2.24 15.49 -40.51
N VAL A 11 -1.18 16.06 -41.04
CA VAL A 11 0.15 15.94 -40.46
C VAL A 11 0.10 16.67 -39.13
N TRP A 12 0.00 15.93 -38.04
CA TRP A 12 0.33 16.42 -36.69
C TRP A 12 1.81 16.82 -36.72
N ARG A 13 2.05 18.09 -37.05
CA ARG A 13 3.32 18.71 -36.71
C ARG A 13 3.41 18.68 -35.19
N ALA A 14 4.19 17.77 -34.68
CA ALA A 14 4.74 17.83 -33.34
C ALA A 14 5.30 19.25 -33.17
N LEU A 15 4.59 20.10 -32.46
CA LEU A 15 5.15 21.29 -31.88
C LEU A 15 6.22 20.81 -30.93
N ASN A 16 7.47 20.88 -31.39
CA ASN A 16 8.66 20.89 -30.57
C ASN A 16 8.59 22.09 -29.62
N ARG A 17 7.70 22.08 -28.64
CA ARG A 17 7.97 22.72 -27.38
C ARG A 17 9.05 21.85 -26.73
N ARG A 18 10.31 22.22 -26.92
CA ARG A 18 11.30 22.08 -25.85
C ARG A 18 10.69 22.84 -24.65
N LEU A 19 9.80 22.21 -23.91
CA LEU A 19 9.65 22.50 -22.50
C LEU A 19 11.07 22.38 -22.00
N LEU A 20 11.66 23.48 -21.54
CA LEU A 20 12.83 23.44 -20.71
C LEU A 20 12.48 22.44 -19.60
N MET A 21 12.97 21.21 -19.72
CA MET A 21 12.85 20.24 -18.65
C MET A 21 13.57 20.87 -17.48
N VAL A 22 12.82 21.25 -16.46
CA VAL A 22 13.41 21.81 -15.24
C VAL A 22 14.20 20.67 -14.64
N LYS A 23 15.53 20.80 -14.63
CA LYS A 23 16.43 19.77 -14.13
C LYS A 23 16.38 19.76 -12.60
N ALA A 24 16.26 18.59 -12.03
CA ALA A 24 16.30 18.42 -10.58
C ALA A 24 17.63 18.95 -10.01
N ARG A 25 17.58 19.64 -8.88
CA ARG A 25 18.74 20.21 -8.19
C ARG A 25 18.74 19.78 -6.75
N LEU A 26 19.92 19.64 -6.17
CA LEU A 26 20.10 19.38 -4.76
C LEU A 26 20.21 20.72 -4.02
N GLU A 27 19.23 21.04 -3.19
CA GLU A 27 19.15 22.30 -2.45
C GLU A 27 18.91 22.05 -0.95
N ARG A 28 19.22 23.05 -0.13
CA ARG A 28 18.86 23.02 1.30
C ARG A 28 17.44 23.49 1.45
N ILE A 29 16.56 22.62 1.93
CA ILE A 29 15.15 22.87 2.15
C ILE A 29 14.79 22.47 3.58
N ASP A 30 14.31 23.42 4.35
CA ASP A 30 13.76 23.15 5.68
C ASP A 30 12.44 22.39 5.53
N LEU A 31 12.38 21.19 6.09
CA LEU A 31 11.15 20.40 6.11
C LEU A 31 10.20 20.98 7.18
N PRO A 32 9.03 21.53 6.80
CA PRO A 32 8.10 22.09 7.78
C PRO A 32 7.56 21.04 8.74
N ASP A 33 7.17 21.48 9.91
CA ASP A 33 6.30 20.69 10.79
C ASP A 33 4.84 20.82 10.30
N PHE A 34 4.32 19.75 9.72
CA PHE A 34 2.93 19.71 9.27
C PHE A 34 1.96 19.42 10.42
N GLY A 35 2.46 19.07 11.60
CA GLY A 35 1.69 18.66 12.76
C GLY A 35 1.37 17.16 12.78
N MET A 36 1.14 16.66 13.98
CA MET A 36 0.75 15.27 14.24
C MET A 36 -0.70 15.23 14.71
N PRO A 37 -1.50 14.25 14.25
CA PRO A 37 -2.83 14.04 14.81
C PRO A 37 -2.72 13.46 16.23
N GLU A 38 -3.54 13.98 17.14
CA GLU A 38 -3.57 13.52 18.54
C GLU A 38 -4.35 12.21 18.68
N GLU A 39 -5.45 12.07 17.94
CA GLU A 39 -6.34 10.92 18.02
C GLU A 39 -6.46 10.20 16.69
N ARG A 40 -6.53 8.86 16.76
CA ARG A 40 -6.81 8.04 15.59
C ARG A 40 -8.30 8.17 15.24
N PRO A 41 -8.65 8.49 13.96
CA PRO A 41 -10.04 8.49 13.52
C PRO A 41 -10.70 7.14 13.77
N GLU A 42 -11.87 7.15 14.38
CA GLU A 42 -12.66 5.94 14.60
C GLU A 42 -13.28 5.46 13.28
N MET A 43 -13.33 4.14 13.13
CA MET A 43 -14.11 3.49 12.06
C MET A 43 -15.47 3.08 12.63
N PRO A 44 -16.53 3.85 12.34
CA PRO A 44 -17.84 3.61 12.98
C PRO A 44 -18.50 2.32 12.45
N PRO A 45 -19.26 1.60 13.29
CA PRO A 45 -19.93 0.35 12.92
C PRO A 45 -20.75 0.38 11.61
N PRO A 46 -21.47 1.45 11.24
CA PRO A 46 -22.17 1.52 9.96
C PRO A 46 -21.31 1.30 8.72
N ILE A 47 -20.02 1.63 8.78
CA ILE A 47 -19.08 1.38 7.67
C ILE A 47 -18.91 -0.13 7.44
N TYR A 48 -18.72 -0.89 8.50
CA TYR A 48 -18.59 -2.36 8.40
C TYR A 48 -19.89 -3.00 7.90
N HIS A 49 -21.05 -2.50 8.33
CA HIS A 49 -22.34 -2.96 7.80
C HIS A 49 -22.48 -2.68 6.30
N SER A 50 -22.08 -1.49 5.84
CA SER A 50 -22.08 -1.13 4.42
C SER A 50 -21.13 -2.03 3.61
N ARG A 51 -19.92 -2.29 4.12
CA ARG A 51 -18.94 -3.19 3.50
C ARG A 51 -19.47 -4.61 3.38
N LEU A 52 -20.11 -5.13 4.43
CA LEU A 52 -20.75 -6.45 4.42
C LEU A 52 -21.89 -6.53 3.40
N ALA A 53 -22.72 -5.48 3.31
CA ALA A 53 -23.80 -5.42 2.32
C ALA A 53 -23.26 -5.47 0.90
N ARG A 54 -22.28 -4.64 0.57
CA ARG A 54 -21.60 -4.65 -0.73
C ARG A 54 -20.92 -5.99 -1.05
N LEU A 55 -20.30 -6.64 -0.05
CA LEU A 55 -19.72 -7.97 -0.21
C LEU A 55 -20.78 -9.00 -0.62
N ARG A 56 -21.96 -8.96 0.00
CA ARG A 56 -23.09 -9.84 -0.31
C ARG A 56 -23.66 -9.59 -1.71
N GLU A 57 -23.77 -8.34 -2.13
CA GLU A 57 -24.19 -7.98 -3.48
C GLU A 57 -23.21 -8.58 -4.52
N ARG A 58 -21.92 -8.38 -4.32
CA ARG A 58 -20.89 -8.96 -5.19
C ARG A 58 -20.88 -10.50 -5.17
N ALA A 59 -21.15 -11.11 -4.03
CA ALA A 59 -21.29 -12.56 -3.93
C ALA A 59 -22.50 -13.07 -4.74
N ALA A 60 -23.64 -12.41 -4.62
CA ALA A 60 -24.86 -12.75 -5.33
C ALA A 60 -24.69 -12.60 -6.86
N GLU A 61 -24.10 -11.50 -7.33
CA GLU A 61 -23.79 -11.27 -8.74
C GLU A 61 -22.93 -12.40 -9.35
N ARG A 62 -22.02 -12.96 -8.55
CA ARG A 62 -21.13 -14.07 -8.95
C ARG A 62 -21.71 -15.46 -8.65
N GLY A 63 -22.91 -15.54 -8.09
CA GLY A 63 -23.61 -16.77 -7.77
C GLY A 63 -23.04 -17.57 -6.61
N TYR A 64 -22.29 -16.94 -5.70
CA TYR A 64 -21.79 -17.60 -4.48
C TYR A 64 -22.89 -17.71 -3.44
N GLY A 65 -23.19 -18.94 -3.00
CA GLY A 65 -24.08 -19.19 -1.87
C GLY A 65 -23.43 -18.89 -0.51
N ARG A 66 -22.10 -19.00 -0.46
CA ARG A 66 -21.30 -18.68 0.73
C ARG A 66 -19.95 -18.07 0.30
N LEU A 67 -19.47 -17.15 1.12
CA LEU A 67 -18.08 -16.68 1.05
C LEU A 67 -17.37 -17.06 2.34
N LEU A 68 -16.12 -17.48 2.23
CA LEU A 68 -15.21 -17.65 3.35
C LEU A 68 -14.02 -16.71 3.18
N VAL A 69 -13.70 -15.96 4.24
CA VAL A 69 -12.48 -15.13 4.27
C VAL A 69 -11.51 -15.77 5.26
N TYR A 70 -10.41 -16.28 4.75
CA TYR A 70 -9.34 -16.82 5.58
C TYR A 70 -8.40 -15.70 6.00
N ALA A 71 -7.93 -15.75 7.23
CA ALA A 71 -6.95 -14.83 7.78
C ALA A 71 -5.93 -15.55 8.67
N ASP A 72 -4.69 -15.11 8.57
CA ASP A 72 -3.56 -15.53 9.41
C ASP A 72 -2.79 -14.31 9.91
N ARG A 73 -1.57 -14.50 10.45
CA ARG A 73 -0.75 -13.45 11.04
C ARG A 73 -0.33 -12.38 10.04
N GLU A 74 -0.11 -12.75 8.77
CA GLU A 74 0.31 -11.81 7.72
C GLU A 74 -0.89 -11.34 6.88
N HIS A 75 -1.87 -12.21 6.65
CA HIS A 75 -2.99 -11.95 5.74
C HIS A 75 -4.30 -11.67 6.49
N SER A 76 -4.27 -10.73 7.42
CA SER A 76 -5.43 -10.38 8.28
C SER A 76 -6.27 -9.22 7.75
N ALA A 77 -5.77 -8.46 6.77
CA ALA A 77 -6.40 -7.20 6.36
C ALA A 77 -7.81 -7.36 5.77
N ASN A 78 -8.09 -8.45 5.05
CA ASN A 78 -9.42 -8.68 4.47
C ASN A 78 -10.51 -8.89 5.55
N ILE A 79 -10.22 -9.68 6.58
CA ILE A 79 -11.17 -9.88 7.68
C ILE A 79 -11.30 -8.62 8.53
N ALA A 80 -10.20 -7.93 8.79
CA ALA A 80 -10.19 -6.67 9.54
C ALA A 80 -10.95 -5.56 8.81
N TYR A 81 -10.81 -5.45 7.48
CA TYR A 81 -11.59 -4.51 6.67
C TYR A 81 -13.10 -4.74 6.78
N LEU A 82 -13.54 -6.00 6.80
CA LEU A 82 -14.95 -6.37 6.85
C LEU A 82 -15.56 -6.28 8.24
N THR A 83 -14.78 -6.53 9.28
CA THR A 83 -15.32 -6.74 10.65
C THR A 83 -14.73 -5.83 11.71
N GLY A 84 -13.56 -5.25 11.47
CA GLY A 84 -12.75 -4.57 12.49
C GLY A 84 -11.98 -5.53 13.42
N PHE A 85 -12.08 -6.83 13.20
CA PHE A 85 -11.40 -7.86 13.98
C PHE A 85 -9.99 -8.14 13.43
N ASP A 86 -8.99 -8.12 14.31
CA ASP A 86 -7.61 -8.47 13.99
C ASP A 86 -7.26 -9.83 14.60
N PRO A 87 -7.14 -10.91 13.81
CA PRO A 87 -6.89 -12.26 14.30
C PRO A 87 -5.39 -12.61 14.43
N ARG A 88 -4.46 -11.68 14.29
CA ARG A 88 -3.03 -11.99 14.07
C ARG A 88 -2.31 -12.75 15.20
N PHE A 89 -2.97 -13.09 16.28
CA PHE A 89 -2.42 -14.00 17.29
C PHE A 89 -2.59 -15.48 16.91
N GLU A 90 -3.74 -15.84 16.35
CA GLU A 90 -4.06 -17.17 15.80
C GLU A 90 -4.44 -17.04 14.31
N GLU A 91 -5.29 -17.94 13.84
CA GLU A 91 -5.93 -17.90 12.53
C GLU A 91 -7.43 -17.66 12.72
N ALA A 92 -8.12 -17.19 11.67
CA ALA A 92 -9.57 -17.06 11.69
C ALA A 92 -10.18 -17.31 10.31
N ILE A 93 -11.45 -17.73 10.30
CA ILE A 93 -12.26 -17.89 9.11
C ILE A 93 -13.58 -17.15 9.30
N LEU A 94 -13.82 -16.12 8.49
CA LEU A 94 -15.12 -15.46 8.43
C LEU A 94 -16.01 -16.16 7.41
N VAL A 95 -17.17 -16.63 7.82
CA VAL A 95 -18.18 -17.25 6.95
C VAL A 95 -19.33 -16.28 6.74
N VAL A 96 -19.57 -15.92 5.48
CA VAL A 96 -20.61 -14.96 5.09
C VAL A 96 -21.67 -15.65 4.26
N GLY A 97 -22.90 -15.65 4.79
CA GLY A 97 -24.10 -16.04 4.05
C GLY A 97 -24.80 -14.85 3.40
N PRO A 98 -25.86 -15.09 2.61
CA PRO A 98 -26.61 -14.03 1.91
C PRO A 98 -27.33 -13.08 2.87
N TYR A 99 -27.59 -13.49 4.09
CA TYR A 99 -28.26 -12.72 5.14
C TYR A 99 -27.86 -13.21 6.54
N GLY A 100 -28.29 -12.48 7.57
CA GLY A 100 -27.98 -12.79 8.98
C GLY A 100 -26.59 -12.27 9.40
N GLU A 101 -26.23 -12.50 10.65
CA GLU A 101 -24.90 -12.20 11.16
C GLU A 101 -23.88 -13.19 10.58
N PRO A 102 -22.72 -12.72 10.09
CA PRO A 102 -21.65 -13.61 9.65
C PRO A 102 -21.05 -14.36 10.85
N ALA A 103 -20.52 -15.56 10.62
CA ALA A 103 -19.83 -16.32 11.64
C ALA A 103 -18.32 -16.12 11.55
N VAL A 104 -17.63 -16.00 12.70
CA VAL A 104 -16.17 -16.02 12.79
C VAL A 104 -15.73 -17.27 13.53
N LEU A 105 -15.06 -18.19 12.83
CA LEU A 105 -14.39 -19.33 13.43
C LEU A 105 -13.03 -18.84 13.95
N ALA A 106 -12.79 -19.05 15.23
CA ALA A 106 -11.53 -18.67 15.89
C ALA A 106 -11.10 -19.75 16.89
N GLY A 107 -9.81 -19.76 17.19
CA GLY A 107 -9.21 -20.64 18.18
C GLY A 107 -9.52 -20.20 19.62
N ASN A 108 -8.87 -20.86 20.57
CA ASN A 108 -9.12 -20.69 22.01
C ASN A 108 -8.91 -19.26 22.50
N GLU A 109 -7.93 -18.55 21.95
CA GLU A 109 -7.47 -17.24 22.45
C GLU A 109 -8.15 -16.09 21.70
N CYS A 110 -8.38 -16.20 20.39
CA CYS A 110 -9.01 -15.17 19.59
C CYS A 110 -10.53 -15.14 19.64
N LEU A 111 -11.20 -16.16 20.21
CA LEU A 111 -12.67 -16.24 20.27
C LEU A 111 -13.29 -15.01 20.95
N GLY A 112 -12.73 -14.58 22.09
CA GLY A 112 -13.20 -13.41 22.83
C GLY A 112 -13.01 -12.09 22.06
N MET A 113 -11.93 -11.99 21.31
CA MET A 113 -11.66 -10.83 20.46
C MET A 113 -12.64 -10.75 19.27
N ALA A 114 -12.98 -11.90 18.68
CA ALA A 114 -13.99 -11.95 17.62
C ALA A 114 -15.37 -11.47 18.12
N ALA A 115 -15.74 -11.83 19.36
CA ALA A 115 -16.98 -11.38 19.98
C ALA A 115 -17.03 -9.86 20.25
N ALA A 116 -15.87 -9.20 20.33
CA ALA A 116 -15.74 -7.77 20.54
C ALA A 116 -15.57 -6.97 19.24
N ALA A 117 -15.71 -7.61 18.08
CA ALA A 117 -15.57 -6.94 16.79
C ALA A 117 -16.61 -5.81 16.60
N PRO A 118 -16.24 -4.67 15.98
CA PRO A 118 -17.16 -3.57 15.68
C PRO A 118 -18.36 -3.98 14.81
N LEU A 119 -18.17 -4.90 13.85
CA LEU A 119 -19.27 -5.55 13.17
C LEU A 119 -19.81 -6.69 14.05
N PRO A 120 -21.10 -6.75 14.39
CA PRO A 120 -21.67 -7.91 15.04
C PRO A 120 -21.43 -9.19 14.25
N VAL A 121 -20.79 -10.16 14.89
CA VAL A 121 -20.50 -11.47 14.32
C VAL A 121 -20.88 -12.56 15.33
N ARG A 122 -21.14 -13.77 14.85
CA ARG A 122 -21.33 -14.96 15.72
C ARG A 122 -19.98 -15.65 15.89
N PRO A 123 -19.32 -15.55 17.06
CA PRO A 123 -18.08 -16.27 17.30
C PRO A 123 -18.35 -17.77 17.45
N ILE A 124 -17.59 -18.58 16.72
CA ILE A 124 -17.65 -20.05 16.77
C ILE A 124 -16.26 -20.57 17.16
N LEU A 125 -16.22 -21.33 18.25
CA LEU A 125 -14.98 -21.99 18.64
C LEU A 125 -14.62 -23.08 17.63
N PHE A 126 -13.45 -22.95 16.98
CA PHE A 126 -12.86 -23.99 16.16
C PHE A 126 -11.40 -24.19 16.57
N GLN A 127 -11.19 -25.18 17.43
CA GLN A 127 -9.94 -25.35 18.17
C GLN A 127 -8.77 -25.82 17.30
N ASP A 128 -9.00 -26.25 16.04
CA ASP A 128 -7.91 -26.56 15.12
C ASP A 128 -7.15 -25.30 14.64
N LEU A 129 -7.75 -24.10 14.81
CA LEU A 129 -7.07 -22.82 14.60
C LEU A 129 -6.23 -22.37 15.81
N SER A 130 -6.31 -23.08 16.94
CA SER A 130 -5.55 -22.75 18.15
C SER A 130 -4.08 -23.09 18.01
N LEU A 131 -3.26 -22.42 18.81
CA LEU A 131 -1.82 -22.66 18.86
C LEU A 131 -1.48 -24.12 19.14
N PRO A 132 -0.33 -24.62 18.67
CA PRO A 132 0.11 -25.99 18.91
C PRO A 132 0.12 -26.34 20.40
N GLY A 133 -0.43 -27.53 20.74
CA GLY A 133 -0.47 -28.01 22.12
C GLY A 133 -1.65 -27.47 22.97
N GLN A 134 -2.46 -26.57 22.47
CA GLN A 134 -3.68 -26.09 23.16
C GLN A 134 -4.78 -27.15 23.11
N PRO A 135 -5.75 -27.12 24.06
CA PRO A 135 -6.91 -28.04 24.08
C PRO A 135 -7.68 -28.02 22.76
N ARG A 136 -8.16 -29.21 22.30
CA ARG A 136 -8.89 -29.38 21.03
C ARG A 136 -10.11 -30.32 21.18
N ASP A 137 -10.66 -30.43 22.37
CA ASP A 137 -11.67 -31.43 22.72
C ASP A 137 -13.11 -30.87 22.83
N ARG A 138 -13.29 -29.55 22.57
CA ARG A 138 -14.57 -28.88 22.81
C ARG A 138 -15.24 -28.31 21.55
N SER A 139 -14.53 -28.21 20.45
CA SER A 139 -15.13 -27.70 19.22
C SER A 139 -15.75 -28.81 18.37
N ALA A 140 -16.81 -28.49 17.64
CA ALA A 140 -17.29 -29.33 16.56
C ALA A 140 -16.26 -29.44 15.44
N SER A 141 -16.38 -30.47 14.60
CA SER A 141 -15.56 -30.61 13.41
C SER A 141 -15.81 -29.48 12.39
N LEU A 142 -14.82 -29.20 11.55
CA LEU A 142 -14.98 -28.21 10.47
C LEU A 142 -16.19 -28.51 9.58
N ALA A 143 -16.42 -29.81 9.29
CA ALA A 143 -17.56 -30.26 8.49
C ALA A 143 -18.90 -29.90 9.11
N GLU A 144 -19.06 -30.16 10.42
CA GLU A 144 -20.30 -29.84 11.14
C GLU A 144 -20.52 -28.33 11.19
N ILE A 145 -19.47 -27.55 11.48
CA ILE A 145 -19.56 -26.08 11.50
C ILE A 145 -19.95 -25.55 10.12
N LEU A 146 -19.22 -25.92 9.06
CA LEU A 146 -19.48 -25.42 7.71
C LEU A 146 -20.86 -25.88 7.19
N GLY A 147 -21.26 -27.09 7.51
CA GLY A 147 -22.61 -27.60 7.20
C GLY A 147 -23.70 -26.77 7.87
N SER A 148 -23.54 -26.45 9.16
CA SER A 148 -24.51 -25.60 9.91
C SER A 148 -24.52 -24.15 9.37
N GLU A 149 -23.40 -23.67 8.85
CA GLU A 149 -23.28 -22.37 8.17
C GLU A 149 -23.78 -22.38 6.73
N GLY A 150 -24.33 -23.52 6.26
CA GLY A 150 -25.01 -23.65 4.97
C GLY A 150 -24.07 -23.89 3.79
N VAL A 151 -22.91 -24.48 4.00
CA VAL A 151 -22.15 -25.13 2.92
C VAL A 151 -22.82 -26.44 2.58
N VAL A 152 -23.42 -26.52 1.39
CA VAL A 152 -24.24 -27.65 0.99
C VAL A 152 -23.72 -28.33 -0.28
N ARG A 153 -24.13 -29.59 -0.47
CA ARG A 153 -23.80 -30.34 -1.66
C ARG A 153 -24.35 -29.65 -2.93
N GLY A 154 -23.53 -29.55 -3.96
CA GLY A 154 -23.84 -28.80 -5.20
C GLY A 154 -23.73 -27.29 -5.07
N GLY A 155 -23.41 -26.78 -3.88
CA GLY A 155 -23.27 -25.33 -3.63
C GLY A 155 -22.05 -24.73 -4.33
N ARG A 156 -22.09 -23.43 -4.56
CA ARG A 156 -20.94 -22.63 -5.02
C ARG A 156 -20.43 -21.78 -3.89
N VAL A 157 -19.15 -21.97 -3.55
CA VAL A 157 -18.47 -21.32 -2.43
C VAL A 157 -17.28 -20.52 -2.96
N GLY A 158 -17.21 -19.25 -2.59
CA GLY A 158 -16.05 -18.40 -2.83
C GLY A 158 -15.13 -18.35 -1.61
N VAL A 159 -13.84 -18.54 -1.82
CA VAL A 159 -12.82 -18.37 -0.78
C VAL A 159 -12.02 -17.12 -1.08
N ILE A 160 -11.92 -16.24 -0.11
CA ILE A 160 -11.14 -15.00 -0.16
C ILE A 160 -9.87 -15.24 0.66
N GLY A 161 -8.74 -15.27 -0.02
CA GLY A 161 -7.41 -15.27 0.55
C GLY A 161 -6.75 -13.90 0.39
N TRP A 162 -5.56 -13.90 -0.20
CA TRP A 162 -4.76 -12.67 -0.39
C TRP A 162 -4.43 -12.39 -1.86
N LYS A 163 -4.43 -13.40 -2.74
CA LYS A 163 -4.07 -13.25 -4.17
C LYS A 163 -5.16 -13.76 -5.10
N THR A 164 -5.17 -13.19 -6.30
CA THR A 164 -5.88 -13.74 -7.44
C THR A 164 -4.92 -14.53 -8.33
N TYR A 165 -5.44 -15.56 -8.99
CA TYR A 165 -4.66 -16.43 -9.88
C TYR A 165 -5.38 -16.60 -11.23
N ALA A 166 -4.66 -17.07 -12.24
CA ALA A 166 -5.23 -17.32 -13.55
C ALA A 166 -6.33 -18.41 -13.52
N SER A 167 -6.19 -19.42 -12.65
CA SER A 167 -7.24 -20.40 -12.40
C SER A 167 -8.08 -20.02 -11.20
N PRO A 168 -9.40 -19.98 -11.29
CA PRO A 168 -10.29 -19.76 -10.15
C PRO A 168 -10.20 -20.89 -9.10
N GLU A 169 -9.67 -22.05 -9.45
CA GLU A 169 -9.49 -23.18 -8.54
C GLU A 169 -8.21 -23.06 -7.69
N ALA A 170 -7.30 -22.16 -8.07
CA ALA A 170 -6.10 -21.85 -7.29
C ALA A 170 -6.48 -20.88 -6.15
N ILE A 171 -6.38 -21.36 -4.92
CA ILE A 171 -6.82 -20.67 -3.70
C ILE A 171 -5.67 -20.64 -2.70
N ASP A 172 -5.34 -19.46 -2.20
CA ASP A 172 -4.33 -19.21 -1.17
C ASP A 172 -4.93 -19.25 0.24
N ALA A 173 -5.42 -20.41 0.60
CA ALA A 173 -5.90 -20.74 1.93
C ALA A 173 -5.38 -22.14 2.32
N PRO A 174 -5.39 -22.51 3.61
CA PRO A 174 -4.92 -23.82 4.03
C PRO A 174 -5.63 -24.97 3.33
N ALA A 175 -4.87 -26.00 2.94
CA ALA A 175 -5.40 -27.16 2.23
C ALA A 175 -6.56 -27.83 2.98
N PHE A 176 -6.47 -27.94 4.32
CA PHE A 176 -7.51 -28.57 5.12
C PHE A 176 -8.88 -27.87 4.97
N LEU A 177 -8.88 -26.53 4.83
CA LEU A 177 -10.11 -25.76 4.61
C LEU A 177 -10.68 -25.99 3.19
N VAL A 178 -9.80 -25.86 2.17
CA VAL A 178 -10.21 -25.98 0.77
C VAL A 178 -10.69 -27.39 0.45
N ASP A 179 -9.98 -28.41 0.94
CA ASP A 179 -10.32 -29.82 0.74
C ASP A 179 -11.65 -30.17 1.43
N GLU A 180 -11.88 -29.64 2.63
CA GLU A 180 -13.15 -29.86 3.33
C GLU A 180 -14.33 -29.20 2.60
N LEU A 181 -14.15 -27.98 2.08
CA LEU A 181 -15.15 -27.31 1.25
C LEU A 181 -15.48 -28.11 -0.01
N ARG A 182 -14.45 -28.62 -0.70
CA ARG A 182 -14.62 -29.49 -1.89
C ARG A 182 -15.34 -30.78 -1.57
N ARG A 183 -15.01 -31.38 -0.40
CA ARG A 183 -15.68 -32.61 0.07
C ARG A 183 -17.17 -32.37 0.35
N LEU A 184 -17.50 -31.28 1.03
CA LEU A 184 -18.88 -30.92 1.39
C LEU A 184 -19.72 -30.56 0.15
N THR A 185 -19.16 -29.73 -0.73
CA THR A 185 -19.87 -29.34 -1.96
C THR A 185 -19.99 -30.49 -2.97
N GLY A 186 -19.09 -31.46 -2.91
CA GLY A 186 -19.09 -32.64 -3.76
C GLY A 186 -18.85 -32.35 -5.25
N PRO A 187 -18.97 -33.36 -6.13
CA PRO A 187 -18.54 -33.24 -7.53
C PRO A 187 -19.38 -32.28 -8.39
N THR A 188 -20.57 -31.91 -7.94
CA THR A 188 -21.45 -30.94 -8.62
C THR A 188 -21.34 -29.53 -8.07
N GLY A 189 -20.65 -29.36 -6.94
CA GLY A 189 -20.38 -28.05 -6.34
C GLY A 189 -19.10 -27.40 -6.89
N ARG A 190 -18.87 -26.17 -6.50
CA ARG A 190 -17.66 -25.40 -6.86
C ARG A 190 -17.09 -24.68 -5.67
N VAL A 191 -15.76 -24.73 -5.55
CA VAL A 191 -14.99 -23.96 -4.58
C VAL A 191 -13.95 -23.15 -5.37
N GLU A 192 -14.09 -21.85 -5.35
CA GLU A 192 -13.34 -20.95 -6.24
C GLU A 192 -12.69 -19.79 -5.45
N ASN A 193 -11.59 -19.26 -5.98
CA ASN A 193 -10.97 -18.05 -5.48
C ASN A 193 -11.88 -16.84 -5.75
N ALA A 194 -12.30 -16.18 -4.70
CA ALA A 194 -13.16 -15.00 -4.73
C ALA A 194 -12.44 -13.72 -4.28
N THR A 195 -11.12 -13.75 -4.13
CA THR A 195 -10.30 -12.64 -3.61
C THR A 195 -10.46 -11.35 -4.42
N ALA A 196 -10.71 -11.46 -5.72
CA ALA A 196 -11.00 -10.31 -6.58
C ALA A 196 -12.19 -9.45 -6.10
N ILE A 197 -13.15 -10.01 -5.36
CA ILE A 197 -14.26 -9.21 -4.80
C ILE A 197 -13.74 -8.09 -3.90
N LEU A 198 -12.67 -8.34 -3.16
CA LEU A 198 -12.06 -7.34 -2.28
C LEU A 198 -10.88 -6.62 -2.93
N MET A 199 -10.05 -7.32 -3.68
CA MET A 199 -8.69 -6.88 -4.01
C MET A 199 -8.45 -6.64 -5.51
N ASP A 200 -9.47 -6.70 -6.38
CA ASP A 200 -9.30 -6.30 -7.77
C ASP A 200 -8.94 -4.81 -7.89
N ALA A 201 -8.00 -4.48 -8.78
CA ALA A 201 -7.51 -3.11 -8.91
C ALA A 201 -8.56 -2.13 -9.48
N ALA A 202 -9.49 -2.65 -10.30
CA ALA A 202 -10.52 -1.83 -10.94
C ALA A 202 -11.80 -1.74 -10.10
N ASP A 203 -12.31 -2.87 -9.59
CA ASP A 203 -13.63 -2.93 -8.96
C ASP A 203 -13.67 -3.62 -7.60
N GLY A 204 -12.53 -4.01 -7.05
CA GLY A 204 -12.42 -4.56 -5.71
C GLY A 204 -12.96 -3.61 -4.64
N LEU A 205 -13.64 -4.14 -3.62
CA LEU A 205 -14.24 -3.30 -2.58
C LEU A 205 -13.21 -2.52 -1.75
N ARG A 206 -11.96 -2.99 -1.72
CA ARG A 206 -10.85 -2.32 -1.04
C ARG A 206 -10.07 -1.35 -1.94
N ALA A 207 -10.42 -1.27 -3.23
CA ALA A 207 -9.77 -0.32 -4.15
C ALA A 207 -10.18 1.13 -3.88
N VAL A 208 -11.38 1.36 -3.33
CA VAL A 208 -11.92 2.69 -3.04
C VAL A 208 -12.31 2.77 -1.56
N ASN A 209 -11.88 3.82 -0.90
CA ASN A 209 -12.06 4.04 0.52
C ASN A 209 -13.17 5.05 0.81
N GLU A 210 -13.87 4.84 1.91
CA GLU A 210 -14.76 5.82 2.52
C GLU A 210 -13.94 6.98 3.12
N VAL A 211 -14.57 8.12 3.35
CA VAL A 211 -13.88 9.30 3.92
C VAL A 211 -13.24 9.00 5.29
N GLU A 212 -13.88 8.17 6.10
CA GLU A 212 -13.36 7.70 7.38
C GLU A 212 -12.07 6.88 7.22
N GLN A 213 -12.07 5.99 6.22
CA GLN A 213 -10.87 5.19 5.93
C GLN A 213 -9.74 6.08 5.42
N LEU A 214 -10.01 7.07 4.57
CA LEU A 214 -9.00 8.03 4.11
C LEU A 214 -8.41 8.84 5.27
N ALA A 215 -9.23 9.24 6.24
CA ALA A 215 -8.74 9.92 7.44
C ALA A 215 -7.87 9.01 8.32
N ALA A 216 -8.23 7.72 8.43
CA ALA A 216 -7.41 6.74 9.15
C ALA A 216 -6.09 6.45 8.42
N LEU A 217 -6.07 6.45 7.08
CA LEU A 217 -4.84 6.34 6.28
C LEU A 217 -3.94 7.57 6.45
N GLU A 218 -4.53 8.78 6.48
CA GLU A 218 -3.78 10.02 6.76
C GLU A 218 -3.13 9.99 8.15
N PHE A 219 -3.87 9.53 9.16
CA PHE A 219 -3.34 9.35 10.50
C PHE A 219 -2.14 8.39 10.51
N ALA A 220 -2.28 7.23 9.87
CA ALA A 220 -1.23 6.22 9.77
C ALA A 220 0.01 6.77 9.04
N ALA A 221 -0.21 7.48 7.93
CA ALA A 221 0.88 8.11 7.16
C ALA A 221 1.62 9.19 7.95
N CYS A 222 0.94 9.94 8.82
CA CYS A 222 1.61 10.84 9.75
C CYS A 222 2.56 10.08 10.70
N GLN A 223 2.12 8.94 11.25
CA GLN A 223 2.94 8.16 12.18
C GLN A 223 4.20 7.59 11.51
N THR A 224 4.06 6.98 10.34
CA THR A 224 5.19 6.37 9.62
C THR A 224 6.16 7.42 9.11
N SER A 225 5.65 8.49 8.51
CA SER A 225 6.49 9.54 7.94
C SER A 225 7.20 10.38 9.00
N ASP A 226 6.59 10.66 10.14
CA ASP A 226 7.27 11.32 11.25
C ASP A 226 8.36 10.42 11.85
N GLY A 227 8.09 9.11 11.93
CA GLY A 227 9.12 8.13 12.33
C GLY A 227 10.33 8.15 11.40
N VAL A 228 10.09 8.06 10.08
CA VAL A 228 11.18 8.13 9.08
C VAL A 228 11.89 9.49 9.13
N ARG A 229 11.15 10.60 9.29
CA ARG A 229 11.74 11.93 9.50
C ARG A 229 12.71 11.95 10.70
N ARG A 230 12.26 11.46 11.87
CA ARG A 230 13.10 11.39 13.07
C ARG A 230 14.36 10.56 12.84
N LEU A 231 14.21 9.44 12.13
CA LEU A 231 15.35 8.59 11.77
C LEU A 231 16.34 9.34 10.88
N LEU A 232 15.88 9.99 9.81
CA LEU A 232 16.75 10.73 8.87
C LEU A 232 17.49 11.89 9.56
N PHE A 233 16.83 12.62 10.47
CA PHE A 233 17.43 13.76 11.16
C PHE A 233 18.21 13.38 12.43
N GLY A 234 18.05 12.17 12.93
CA GLY A 234 18.69 11.70 14.16
C GLY A 234 19.70 10.58 13.98
N LEU A 235 19.91 10.11 12.72
CA LEU A 235 20.87 9.04 12.44
C LEU A 235 22.31 9.55 12.59
N GLU A 236 23.10 8.81 13.38
CA GLU A 236 24.53 9.08 13.55
C GLU A 236 25.35 7.82 13.21
N PRO A 237 26.49 7.98 12.50
CA PRO A 237 27.44 6.90 12.32
C PRO A 237 27.89 6.31 13.66
N GLY A 238 28.01 4.97 13.71
CA GLY A 238 28.31 4.24 14.94
C GLY A 238 27.09 3.63 15.64
N MET A 239 25.89 4.14 15.40
CA MET A 239 24.66 3.49 15.85
C MET A 239 24.55 2.09 15.25
N ARG A 240 23.98 1.12 15.99
CA ARG A 240 23.55 -0.15 15.41
C ARG A 240 22.25 0.05 14.63
N GLU A 241 22.00 -0.79 13.62
CA GLU A 241 20.69 -0.78 12.93
C GLU A 241 19.53 -0.91 13.95
N SER A 242 19.68 -1.80 14.94
CA SER A 242 18.69 -2.00 16.03
C SER A 242 18.55 -0.80 16.99
N GLU A 243 19.57 0.05 17.10
CA GLU A 243 19.50 1.31 17.87
C GLU A 243 18.82 2.42 17.07
N ALA A 244 19.14 2.52 15.77
CA ALA A 244 18.54 3.49 14.87
C ALA A 244 17.00 3.33 14.75
N VAL A 245 16.50 2.10 14.82
CA VAL A 245 15.05 1.81 14.85
C VAL A 245 14.31 2.56 15.96
N ARG A 246 14.94 2.82 17.08
CA ARG A 246 14.30 3.55 18.20
C ARG A 246 13.92 4.99 17.83
N LEU A 247 14.59 5.56 16.84
CA LEU A 247 14.28 6.90 16.32
C LEU A 247 12.93 6.94 15.61
N LEU A 248 12.45 5.81 15.08
CA LEU A 248 11.11 5.70 14.48
C LEU A 248 9.99 5.99 15.47
N ASN A 249 10.23 5.80 16.78
CA ASN A 249 9.29 6.08 17.85
C ASN A 249 7.90 5.44 17.59
N TRP A 250 7.89 4.16 17.20
CA TRP A 250 6.67 3.43 16.91
C TRP A 250 5.74 3.39 18.15
N ASN A 251 4.48 3.73 17.93
CA ASN A 251 3.45 3.90 18.97
C ASN A 251 2.63 2.62 19.25
N GLY A 252 3.05 1.46 18.75
CA GLY A 252 2.36 0.18 18.96
C GLY A 252 1.22 -0.09 17.97
N MET A 253 0.98 0.75 16.97
CA MET A 253 0.04 0.41 15.89
C MET A 253 0.48 -0.89 15.20
N PRO A 254 -0.48 -1.73 14.76
CA PRO A 254 -0.15 -2.91 13.98
C PRO A 254 0.70 -2.57 12.76
N LEU A 255 1.78 -3.31 12.55
CA LEU A 255 2.61 -3.17 11.36
C LEU A 255 1.87 -3.68 10.12
N SER A 256 2.02 -3.00 8.99
CA SER A 256 1.49 -3.42 7.67
C SER A 256 2.38 -4.47 7.01
N CYS A 257 3.68 -4.45 7.33
CA CYS A 257 4.69 -5.45 6.99
C CYS A 257 5.78 -5.41 8.08
N HIS A 258 6.72 -6.35 8.06
CA HIS A 258 7.84 -6.27 9.00
C HIS A 258 8.70 -5.02 8.76
N LEU A 259 9.26 -4.48 9.83
CA LEU A 259 10.15 -3.31 9.75
C LEU A 259 11.44 -3.67 9.00
N MET A 260 11.80 -2.85 8.04
CA MET A 260 13.02 -2.98 7.25
C MET A 260 13.94 -1.79 7.52
N LEU A 261 15.18 -2.04 7.93
CA LEU A 261 16.24 -1.05 8.06
C LEU A 261 17.58 -1.75 7.98
N THR A 262 18.39 -1.35 7.02
CA THR A 262 19.71 -1.94 6.84
C THR A 262 20.73 -0.93 6.32
N ALA A 263 22.00 -1.18 6.65
CA ALA A 263 23.12 -0.38 6.20
C ALA A 263 24.25 -1.24 5.61
N GLY A 264 25.11 -0.63 4.83
CA GLY A 264 26.26 -1.25 4.20
C GLY A 264 25.90 -2.33 3.18
N PRO A 265 26.61 -3.48 3.15
CA PRO A 265 26.34 -4.54 2.18
C PRO A 265 24.93 -5.15 2.29
N ARG A 266 24.33 -5.14 3.48
CA ARG A 266 22.99 -5.67 3.71
C ARG A 266 21.90 -4.84 3.06
N ALA A 267 22.13 -3.54 2.86
CA ALA A 267 21.16 -2.64 2.25
C ALA A 267 20.80 -3.03 0.81
N THR A 268 21.68 -3.73 0.10
CA THR A 268 21.42 -4.20 -1.27
C THR A 268 20.28 -5.22 -1.37
N LEU A 269 19.91 -5.87 -0.27
CA LEU A 269 18.79 -6.80 -0.21
C LEU A 269 17.45 -6.11 0.04
N GLY A 270 17.45 -4.87 0.56
CA GLY A 270 16.28 -4.01 0.71
C GLY A 270 15.25 -4.43 1.76
N LEU A 271 14.97 -5.73 1.89
CA LEU A 271 13.83 -6.25 2.67
C LEU A 271 14.21 -6.83 4.04
N LEU A 272 15.45 -6.62 4.50
CA LEU A 272 15.91 -7.23 5.74
C LEU A 272 15.51 -6.39 6.97
N SER A 273 15.13 -7.08 8.03
CA SER A 273 14.97 -6.49 9.35
C SER A 273 16.29 -5.98 9.91
N PRO A 274 16.27 -4.96 10.78
CA PRO A 274 17.45 -4.40 11.42
C PRO A 274 18.22 -5.45 12.23
N GLY A 275 19.54 -5.36 12.20
CA GLY A 275 20.44 -6.24 12.93
C GLY A 275 21.35 -5.47 13.88
N ASP A 276 22.43 -6.14 14.32
CA ASP A 276 23.42 -5.55 15.23
C ASP A 276 24.59 -4.87 14.51
N ARG A 277 24.57 -4.81 13.17
CA ARG A 277 25.60 -4.12 12.42
C ARG A 277 25.63 -2.63 12.80
N ARG A 278 26.84 -2.07 12.97
CA ARG A 278 27.03 -0.63 13.11
C ARG A 278 26.93 0.05 11.75
N ILE A 279 26.20 1.12 11.72
CA ILE A 279 26.07 2.00 10.55
C ILE A 279 27.33 2.84 10.47
N GLU A 280 28.02 2.79 9.35
CA GLU A 280 29.30 3.48 9.15
C GLU A 280 29.17 4.57 8.09
N ARG A 281 30.00 5.60 8.19
CA ARG A 281 30.10 6.64 7.15
C ARG A 281 30.51 6.00 5.82
N GLY A 282 29.83 6.36 4.76
CA GLY A 282 29.98 5.75 3.42
C GLY A 282 29.06 4.56 3.13
N ASP A 283 28.34 4.05 4.12
CA ASP A 283 27.42 2.94 3.92
C ASP A 283 26.26 3.31 2.98
N ARG A 284 25.80 2.33 2.22
CA ARG A 284 24.47 2.31 1.65
C ARG A 284 23.45 2.20 2.78
N PHE A 285 22.30 2.86 2.65
CA PHE A 285 21.28 2.88 3.68
C PHE A 285 19.90 2.77 3.07
N THR A 286 19.02 1.97 3.70
CA THR A 286 17.60 1.91 3.37
C THR A 286 16.75 1.70 4.61
N VAL A 287 15.56 2.30 4.60
CA VAL A 287 14.53 2.13 5.61
C VAL A 287 13.16 2.03 4.95
N ALA A 288 12.33 1.11 5.44
CA ALA A 288 10.90 1.06 5.18
C ALA A 288 10.17 0.80 6.49
N PHE A 289 9.29 1.72 6.85
CA PHE A 289 8.49 1.66 8.07
C PHE A 289 7.03 1.79 7.74
N GLY A 290 6.26 0.74 8.02
CA GLY A 290 4.83 0.66 7.74
C GLY A 290 4.00 0.25 8.94
N VAL A 291 2.84 0.91 9.10
CA VAL A 291 1.75 0.50 10.00
C VAL A 291 0.47 0.33 9.20
N TRP A 292 -0.55 -0.28 9.78
CA TRP A 292 -1.82 -0.41 9.09
C TRP A 292 -2.32 0.92 8.52
N GLY A 293 -2.32 1.02 7.20
CA GLY A 293 -2.76 2.19 6.47
C GLY A 293 -1.66 3.04 5.85
N ALA A 294 -0.39 2.74 6.10
CA ALA A 294 0.72 3.52 5.54
C ALA A 294 2.03 2.74 5.50
N LEU A 295 2.90 3.17 4.59
CA LEU A 295 4.32 2.82 4.57
C LEU A 295 5.11 4.01 4.03
N ASN A 296 6.32 4.23 4.57
CA ASN A 296 7.28 5.20 4.03
C ASN A 296 8.65 4.56 3.89
N CYS A 297 9.26 4.72 2.71
CA CYS A 297 10.61 4.27 2.45
C CYS A 297 11.52 5.43 2.04
N ARG A 298 12.80 5.32 2.42
CA ARG A 298 13.90 6.17 1.90
C ARG A 298 15.16 5.36 1.78
N ALA A 299 15.97 5.68 0.77
CA ALA A 299 17.28 5.08 0.54
C ALA A 299 18.30 6.11 0.06
N GLY A 300 19.55 5.89 0.39
CA GLY A 300 20.68 6.76 0.02
C GLY A 300 21.99 6.28 0.60
N PHE A 301 22.93 7.20 0.79
CA PHE A 301 24.23 6.93 1.37
C PHE A 301 24.43 7.67 2.70
N VAL A 302 25.11 7.04 3.64
CA VAL A 302 25.47 7.62 4.95
C VAL A 302 26.70 8.53 4.79
N VAL A 303 26.50 9.64 4.12
CA VAL A 303 27.50 10.69 3.86
C VAL A 303 26.84 12.07 3.96
N GLU A 304 27.63 13.15 4.00
CA GLU A 304 27.13 14.52 3.96
C GLU A 304 27.03 15.08 2.55
N ASP A 305 27.93 14.62 1.64
CA ASP A 305 27.91 15.04 0.24
C ASP A 305 28.59 14.03 -0.70
N ALA A 306 28.55 14.33 -2.01
CA ALA A 306 29.10 13.46 -3.04
C ALA A 306 30.65 13.32 -2.98
N ALA A 307 31.36 14.23 -2.33
CA ALA A 307 32.81 14.14 -2.22
C ALA A 307 33.26 12.98 -1.31
N GLU A 308 32.37 12.48 -0.45
CA GLU A 308 32.64 11.32 0.39
C GLU A 308 32.34 9.98 -0.31
N LEU A 309 31.66 10.02 -1.44
CA LEU A 309 31.39 8.82 -2.22
C LEU A 309 32.65 8.33 -2.96
N PRO A 310 32.75 7.03 -3.27
CA PRO A 310 33.79 6.54 -4.20
C PRO A 310 33.78 7.31 -5.50
N ALA A 311 34.95 7.57 -6.06
CA ALA A 311 35.12 8.34 -7.32
C ALA A 311 34.30 7.74 -8.49
N SER A 312 34.06 6.42 -8.48
CA SER A 312 33.25 5.72 -9.50
C SER A 312 31.78 6.09 -9.50
N ILE A 313 31.28 6.69 -8.42
CA ILE A 313 29.87 7.09 -8.24
C ILE A 313 29.73 8.52 -7.71
N SER A 314 30.74 9.37 -7.89
CA SER A 314 30.70 10.77 -7.45
C SER A 314 29.60 11.58 -8.13
N ASP A 315 29.11 11.13 -9.29
CA ASP A 315 27.98 11.66 -10.04
C ASP A 315 26.62 11.02 -9.65
N TYR A 316 26.53 10.38 -8.48
CA TYR A 316 25.32 9.69 -7.99
C TYR A 316 24.05 10.53 -8.10
N VAL A 317 24.13 11.80 -7.69
CA VAL A 317 22.98 12.72 -7.75
C VAL A 317 22.58 12.98 -9.21
N ASP A 318 23.54 13.30 -10.07
CA ASP A 318 23.25 13.66 -11.47
C ASP A 318 22.78 12.46 -12.30
N ARG A 319 23.30 11.27 -12.00
CA ARG A 319 23.08 10.07 -12.81
C ARG A 319 21.89 9.23 -12.38
N LEU A 320 21.59 9.19 -11.08
CA LEU A 320 20.49 8.39 -10.55
C LEU A 320 19.41 9.24 -9.90
N VAL A 321 19.77 10.04 -8.88
CA VAL A 321 18.78 10.66 -8.00
C VAL A 321 17.99 11.77 -8.70
N GLY A 322 18.67 12.60 -9.49
CA GLY A 322 18.03 13.68 -10.26
C GLY A 322 17.00 13.15 -11.27
N PRO A 323 17.39 12.27 -12.22
CA PRO A 323 16.44 11.65 -13.14
C PRO A 323 15.31 10.91 -12.45
N TYR A 324 15.60 10.25 -11.33
CA TYR A 324 14.57 9.61 -10.50
C TYR A 324 13.57 10.64 -9.96
N PHE A 325 14.04 11.75 -9.39
CA PHE A 325 13.16 12.78 -8.83
C PHE A 325 12.32 13.47 -9.91
N GLU A 326 12.88 13.68 -11.10
CA GLU A 326 12.14 14.19 -12.26
C GLU A 326 10.99 13.26 -12.67
N ALA A 327 11.23 11.94 -12.67
CA ALA A 327 10.23 10.93 -12.93
C ALA A 327 9.11 10.92 -11.87
N ILE A 328 9.46 11.00 -10.58
CA ILE A 328 8.50 11.07 -9.48
C ILE A 328 7.65 12.36 -9.56
N ALA A 329 8.27 13.48 -9.89
CA ALA A 329 7.56 14.75 -10.03
C ALA A 329 6.54 14.71 -11.19
N GLU A 330 6.90 14.08 -12.32
CA GLU A 330 5.98 13.90 -13.44
C GLU A 330 4.89 12.87 -13.13
N TRP A 331 5.21 11.81 -12.39
CA TRP A 331 4.22 10.85 -11.89
C TRP A 331 3.16 11.55 -11.03
N TYR A 332 3.56 12.38 -10.06
CA TYR A 332 2.62 13.20 -9.28
C TYR A 332 1.83 14.18 -10.15
N GLY A 333 2.46 14.76 -11.18
CA GLY A 333 1.82 15.67 -12.13
C GLY A 333 0.78 14.99 -13.01
N GLY A 334 0.96 13.71 -13.32
CA GLY A 334 0.03 12.89 -14.09
C GLY A 334 -1.07 12.23 -13.25
N LEU A 335 -0.97 12.29 -11.92
CA LEU A 335 -1.90 11.62 -11.02
C LEU A 335 -3.20 12.43 -10.85
N HIS A 336 -4.34 11.89 -11.29
CA HIS A 336 -5.66 12.48 -11.10
C HIS A 336 -6.78 11.45 -11.28
N VAL A 337 -7.99 11.78 -10.85
CA VAL A 337 -9.19 10.97 -11.10
C VAL A 337 -9.47 10.89 -12.61
N GLY A 338 -9.73 9.69 -13.10
CA GLY A 338 -9.93 9.41 -14.54
C GLY A 338 -8.64 9.14 -15.33
N GLN A 339 -7.46 9.32 -14.74
CA GLN A 339 -6.22 8.89 -15.38
C GLN A 339 -6.12 7.37 -15.39
N THR A 340 -5.57 6.81 -16.48
CA THR A 340 -5.33 5.36 -16.53
C THR A 340 -4.01 4.99 -15.84
N GLY A 341 -4.00 3.82 -15.18
CA GLY A 341 -2.76 3.30 -14.59
C GLY A 341 -1.67 3.09 -15.62
N GLY A 342 -2.04 2.70 -16.87
CA GLY A 342 -1.09 2.58 -17.97
C GLY A 342 -0.38 3.88 -18.32
N ALA A 343 -1.08 5.02 -18.25
CA ALA A 343 -0.44 6.32 -18.51
C ALA A 343 0.60 6.70 -17.44
N LEU A 344 0.33 6.39 -16.18
CA LEU A 344 1.33 6.59 -15.11
C LEU A 344 2.53 5.64 -15.26
N PHE A 345 2.29 4.40 -15.70
CA PHE A 345 3.37 3.48 -16.02
C PHE A 345 4.28 4.04 -17.12
N GLU A 346 3.71 4.57 -18.20
CA GLU A 346 4.47 5.13 -19.33
C GLU A 346 5.32 6.35 -18.93
N ILE A 347 4.91 7.14 -17.94
CA ILE A 347 5.75 8.22 -17.40
C ILE A 347 7.05 7.65 -16.82
N ILE A 348 6.97 6.62 -15.98
CA ILE A 348 8.15 6.00 -15.38
C ILE A 348 8.99 5.26 -16.42
N GLU A 349 8.36 4.55 -17.35
CA GLU A 349 9.08 3.90 -18.46
C GLU A 349 9.83 4.92 -19.34
N HIS A 350 9.24 6.08 -19.59
CA HIS A 350 9.89 7.16 -20.35
C HIS A 350 11.15 7.68 -19.67
N HIS A 351 11.10 7.93 -18.36
CA HIS A 351 12.23 8.49 -17.61
C HIS A 351 13.27 7.43 -17.21
N LEU A 352 12.79 6.29 -16.73
CA LEU A 352 13.58 5.29 -16.03
C LEU A 352 13.61 3.92 -16.73
N GLY A 353 13.06 3.80 -17.94
CA GLY A 353 13.05 2.55 -18.72
C GLY A 353 14.45 2.14 -19.24
N ASN A 354 15.49 2.95 -19.05
CA ASN A 354 16.85 2.54 -19.36
C ASN A 354 17.28 1.41 -18.39
N PRO A 355 17.89 0.32 -18.89
CA PRO A 355 18.35 -0.80 -18.06
C PRO A 355 19.27 -0.42 -16.88
N PHE A 356 19.93 0.73 -16.93
CA PHE A 356 20.72 1.26 -15.80
C PHE A 356 19.89 1.41 -14.53
N PHE A 357 18.64 1.86 -14.63
CA PHE A 357 17.77 2.05 -13.46
C PHE A 357 17.24 0.73 -12.89
N GLY A 358 17.16 -0.33 -13.69
CA GLY A 358 16.73 -1.66 -13.24
C GLY A 358 15.33 -1.68 -12.63
N ILE A 359 14.39 -0.87 -13.15
CA ILE A 359 13.00 -0.87 -12.67
C ILE A 359 12.37 -2.22 -12.99
N GLY A 360 12.07 -2.99 -11.96
CA GLY A 360 11.49 -4.34 -12.06
C GLY A 360 10.08 -4.48 -11.51
N LEU A 361 9.56 -3.44 -10.86
CA LEU A 361 8.22 -3.42 -10.25
C LEU A 361 7.32 -2.41 -10.95
N ASN A 362 6.01 -2.60 -10.81
CA ASN A 362 5.02 -1.61 -11.24
C ASN A 362 5.19 -0.34 -10.38
N PRO A 363 5.13 0.85 -10.99
CA PRO A 363 5.50 2.11 -10.34
C PRO A 363 4.35 2.68 -9.49
N GLY A 364 4.01 2.01 -8.42
CA GLY A 364 2.96 2.38 -7.47
C GLY A 364 1.84 1.35 -7.38
N HIS A 365 1.16 1.34 -6.24
CA HIS A 365 0.11 0.38 -5.92
C HIS A 365 -0.95 0.97 -4.97
N LEU A 366 -2.09 0.28 -4.85
CA LEU A 366 -3.12 0.58 -3.85
C LEU A 366 -2.64 0.15 -2.47
N ILE A 367 -2.83 1.01 -1.47
CA ILE A 367 -2.58 0.72 -0.06
C ILE A 367 -3.89 0.59 0.72
N GLY A 368 -3.89 -0.24 1.73
CA GLY A 368 -5.01 -0.46 2.65
C GLY A 368 -4.51 -0.67 4.08
N LEU A 369 -5.14 -1.58 4.82
CA LEU A 369 -4.64 -2.00 6.13
C LEU A 369 -3.32 -2.77 6.00
N ASP A 370 -3.21 -3.60 4.97
CA ASP A 370 -1.94 -4.17 4.48
C ASP A 370 -1.20 -3.16 3.59
N GLU A 371 0.08 -3.35 3.47
CA GLU A 371 0.95 -2.50 2.66
C GLU A 371 0.53 -2.57 1.19
N TRP A 372 0.19 -3.74 0.68
CA TRP A 372 -0.12 -3.98 -0.72
C TRP A 372 -1.52 -4.58 -0.92
N VAL A 373 -2.41 -3.85 -1.59
CA VAL A 373 -3.72 -4.38 -2.00
C VAL A 373 -3.67 -4.93 -3.42
N ASN A 374 -3.30 -4.10 -4.38
CA ASN A 374 -3.15 -4.43 -5.81
C ASN A 374 -2.50 -3.24 -6.53
N SER A 375 -2.02 -3.41 -7.75
CA SER A 375 -1.56 -2.29 -8.57
C SER A 375 -2.45 -2.07 -9.80
N PRO A 376 -3.15 -0.92 -9.89
CA PRO A 376 -3.76 -0.48 -11.13
C PRO A 376 -2.72 0.01 -12.15
N ILE A 377 -1.49 0.33 -11.69
CA ILE A 377 -0.44 0.98 -12.47
C ILE A 377 0.48 -0.10 -13.04
N SER A 378 0.20 -0.52 -14.28
CA SER A 378 0.99 -1.51 -15.00
C SER A 378 1.01 -1.20 -16.49
N LYS A 379 1.93 -1.83 -17.23
CA LYS A 379 2.08 -1.60 -18.67
C LYS A 379 0.77 -1.83 -19.42
N GLY A 380 0.29 -0.77 -20.07
CA GLY A 380 -0.94 -0.82 -20.86
C GLY A 380 -2.23 -1.01 -20.05
N SER A 381 -2.20 -0.84 -18.73
CA SER A 381 -3.38 -0.98 -17.87
C SER A 381 -4.49 0.02 -18.29
N PRO A 382 -5.72 -0.45 -18.58
CA PRO A 382 -6.85 0.41 -18.86
C PRO A 382 -7.59 0.85 -17.59
N VAL A 383 -7.13 0.43 -16.41
CA VAL A 383 -7.79 0.75 -15.13
C VAL A 383 -7.73 2.25 -14.89
N GLU A 384 -8.89 2.88 -14.81
CA GLU A 384 -9.02 4.30 -14.47
C GLU A 384 -8.91 4.48 -12.96
N LEU A 385 -8.10 5.44 -12.54
CA LEU A 385 -7.98 5.84 -11.16
C LEU A 385 -9.24 6.59 -10.71
N ARG A 386 -9.76 6.26 -9.54
CA ARG A 386 -11.04 6.74 -9.04
C ARG A 386 -10.88 7.55 -7.76
N SER A 387 -11.84 8.44 -7.54
CA SER A 387 -12.01 9.13 -6.25
C SER A 387 -12.15 8.10 -5.11
N GLY A 388 -11.43 8.32 -4.02
CA GLY A 388 -11.33 7.39 -2.87
C GLY A 388 -10.21 6.35 -2.98
N MET A 389 -9.48 6.26 -4.10
CA MET A 389 -8.28 5.41 -4.17
C MET A 389 -7.16 6.00 -3.31
N ALA A 390 -6.51 5.16 -2.53
CA ALA A 390 -5.27 5.48 -1.83
C ALA A 390 -4.13 4.66 -2.43
N LEU A 391 -3.03 5.34 -2.76
CA LEU A 391 -1.91 4.79 -3.49
C LEU A 391 -0.60 5.06 -2.74
N GLN A 392 0.37 4.20 -2.95
CA GLN A 392 1.79 4.50 -2.72
C GLN A 392 2.44 4.89 -4.03
N VAL A 393 3.19 6.01 -4.03
CA VAL A 393 4.20 6.21 -5.05
C VAL A 393 5.36 5.30 -4.68
N ASP A 394 5.51 4.23 -5.42
CA ASP A 394 6.53 3.21 -5.15
C ASP A 394 7.31 2.92 -6.44
N VAL A 395 8.48 3.53 -6.55
CA VAL A 395 9.39 3.37 -7.70
C VAL A 395 10.78 3.11 -7.16
N ILE A 396 11.27 1.90 -7.36
CA ILE A 396 12.55 1.44 -6.79
C ILE A 396 13.54 1.13 -7.90
N PRO A 397 14.50 2.02 -8.20
CA PRO A 397 15.64 1.67 -9.04
C PRO A 397 16.48 0.59 -8.37
N ALA A 398 16.79 -0.47 -9.10
CA ALA A 398 17.69 -1.54 -8.67
C ALA A 398 18.85 -1.64 -9.64
N THR A 399 19.81 -0.69 -9.58
CA THR A 399 20.85 -0.53 -10.59
C THR A 399 21.78 -1.74 -10.72
N GLY A 400 21.87 -2.58 -9.70
CA GLY A 400 22.81 -3.70 -9.65
C GLY A 400 24.28 -3.27 -9.67
N THR A 401 24.58 -1.98 -9.48
CA THR A 401 25.89 -1.38 -9.50
C THR A 401 26.23 -0.67 -8.19
N ASP A 402 27.38 -0.03 -8.10
CA ASP A 402 27.76 0.76 -6.92
C ASP A 402 26.87 1.98 -6.71
N TYR A 403 26.11 2.45 -7.71
CA TYR A 403 25.10 3.49 -7.54
C TYR A 403 23.96 3.08 -6.61
N PHE A 404 23.78 1.78 -6.35
CA PHE A 404 22.81 1.25 -5.42
C PHE A 404 21.38 1.56 -5.83
N THR A 405 20.69 2.38 -5.05
CA THR A 405 19.29 2.80 -5.25
C THR A 405 19.05 4.19 -4.67
N THR A 406 17.89 4.71 -4.92
CA THR A 406 17.24 5.83 -4.21
C THR A 406 15.75 5.56 -4.25
N ASN A 407 14.99 5.98 -3.26
CA ASN A 407 13.53 5.85 -3.37
C ASN A 407 12.76 6.88 -2.54
N ILE A 408 11.57 7.16 -3.02
CA ILE A 408 10.47 7.77 -2.32
C ILE A 408 9.34 6.74 -2.31
N GLU A 409 8.86 6.40 -1.15
CA GLU A 409 7.60 5.70 -1.03
C GLU A 409 6.75 6.44 -0.02
N ASP A 410 5.68 7.06 -0.50
CA ASP A 410 4.80 7.94 0.24
C ASP A 410 3.34 7.67 -0.13
N GLY A 411 2.47 7.67 0.87
CA GLY A 411 1.03 7.53 0.67
C GLY A 411 0.39 8.79 0.07
N VAL A 412 -0.50 8.59 -0.89
CA VAL A 412 -1.30 9.63 -1.53
C VAL A 412 -2.73 9.13 -1.78
N ALA A 413 -3.74 9.98 -1.59
CA ALA A 413 -5.10 9.64 -1.95
C ALA A 413 -5.60 10.49 -3.11
N LEU A 414 -6.58 9.97 -3.85
CA LEU A 414 -7.32 10.70 -4.88
C LEU A 414 -8.72 11.04 -4.38
N ALA A 415 -9.09 12.30 -4.52
CA ALA A 415 -10.43 12.76 -4.16
C ALA A 415 -10.93 13.80 -5.17
N ASP A 416 -12.09 13.53 -5.75
CA ASP A 416 -12.82 14.52 -6.55
C ASP A 416 -13.38 15.66 -5.67
N ALA A 417 -13.99 16.66 -6.27
CA ALA A 417 -14.47 17.82 -5.53
C ALA A 417 -15.50 17.49 -4.42
N PRO A 418 -16.48 16.59 -4.64
CA PRO A 418 -17.40 16.17 -3.59
C PRO A 418 -16.69 15.51 -2.40
N LEU A 419 -15.79 14.55 -2.65
CA LEU A 419 -15.07 13.84 -1.59
C LEU A 419 -14.11 14.76 -0.83
N ARG A 420 -13.46 15.72 -1.52
CA ARG A 420 -12.63 16.75 -0.86
C ARG A 420 -13.46 17.61 0.09
N ALA A 421 -14.64 18.06 -0.35
CA ALA A 421 -15.52 18.86 0.48
C ALA A 421 -16.02 18.09 1.71
N GLU A 422 -16.37 16.81 1.54
CA GLU A 422 -16.75 15.92 2.65
C GLU A 422 -15.59 15.72 3.62
N PHE A 423 -14.40 15.41 3.11
CA PHE A 423 -13.19 15.20 3.93
C PHE A 423 -12.85 16.46 4.74
N ALA A 424 -12.83 17.63 4.08
CA ALA A 424 -12.56 18.91 4.73
C ALA A 424 -13.57 19.27 5.83
N GLY A 425 -14.85 18.95 5.58
CA GLY A 425 -15.92 19.21 6.56
C GLY A 425 -15.88 18.29 7.77
N ARG A 426 -15.52 17.02 7.58
CA ARG A 426 -15.52 16.01 8.66
C ARG A 426 -14.19 15.91 9.40
N TYR A 427 -13.06 16.15 8.72
CA TYR A 427 -11.71 16.03 9.23
C TYR A 427 -10.88 17.30 8.95
N PRO A 428 -11.29 18.47 9.49
CA PRO A 428 -10.69 19.77 9.12
C PRO A 428 -9.19 19.86 9.48
N GLU A 429 -8.74 19.23 10.54
CA GLU A 429 -7.32 19.23 10.91
C GLU A 429 -6.46 18.40 9.95
N ALA A 430 -6.94 17.22 9.56
CA ALA A 430 -6.28 16.39 8.56
C ALA A 430 -6.25 17.12 7.20
N TRP A 431 -7.35 17.78 6.82
CA TRP A 431 -7.42 18.61 5.62
C TRP A 431 -6.38 19.75 5.66
N ALA A 432 -6.27 20.45 6.78
CA ALA A 432 -5.29 21.52 6.94
C ALA A 432 -3.83 21.02 6.81
N ARG A 433 -3.52 19.79 7.29
CA ARG A 433 -2.21 19.17 7.08
C ARG A 433 -1.99 18.86 5.59
N ILE A 434 -2.96 18.28 4.91
CA ILE A 434 -2.92 17.97 3.48
C ILE A 434 -2.64 19.23 2.65
N GLU A 435 -3.36 20.33 2.92
CA GLU A 435 -3.16 21.60 2.21
C GLU A 435 -1.76 22.19 2.44
N ARG A 436 -1.20 22.07 3.65
CA ARG A 436 0.18 22.50 3.92
C ARG A 436 1.20 21.64 3.17
N ARG A 437 0.99 20.31 3.11
CA ARG A 437 1.86 19.40 2.33
C ARG A 437 1.79 19.69 0.84
N ARG A 438 0.60 19.91 0.28
CA ARG A 438 0.41 20.32 -1.11
C ARG A 438 1.19 21.59 -1.43
N ARG A 439 1.06 22.60 -0.57
CA ARG A 439 1.79 23.86 -0.72
C ARG A 439 3.30 23.65 -0.69
N PHE A 440 3.81 22.88 0.24
CA PHE A 440 5.23 22.57 0.34
C PHE A 440 5.74 21.86 -0.93
N MET A 441 5.02 20.84 -1.41
CA MET A 441 5.41 20.15 -2.64
C MET A 441 5.44 21.09 -3.85
N ALA A 442 4.50 22.02 -3.93
CA ALA A 442 4.42 22.95 -5.06
C ALA A 442 5.44 24.10 -4.97
N GLU A 443 5.56 24.74 -3.80
CA GLU A 443 6.34 25.97 -3.64
C GLU A 443 7.81 25.70 -3.32
N ALA A 444 8.10 24.68 -2.49
CA ALA A 444 9.48 24.38 -2.10
C ALA A 444 10.14 23.31 -3.00
N LEU A 445 9.39 22.28 -3.41
CA LEU A 445 9.94 21.21 -4.24
C LEU A 445 9.69 21.40 -5.74
N GLY A 446 8.81 22.32 -6.15
CA GLY A 446 8.50 22.61 -7.55
C GLY A 446 7.61 21.59 -8.24
N LEU A 447 6.88 20.74 -7.51
CA LEU A 447 6.01 19.71 -8.07
C LEU A 447 4.67 20.30 -8.51
N LYS A 448 4.13 19.82 -9.63
CA LYS A 448 2.80 20.15 -10.09
C LYS A 448 1.82 19.09 -9.61
N LEU A 449 0.80 19.50 -8.88
CA LEU A 449 -0.21 18.59 -8.33
C LEU A 449 -1.60 18.94 -8.87
N HIS A 450 -2.31 17.91 -9.39
CA HIS A 450 -3.73 18.07 -9.68
C HIS A 450 -4.51 18.33 -8.37
N PRO A 451 -5.63 19.08 -8.41
CA PRO A 451 -6.47 19.30 -7.22
C PRO A 451 -6.91 18.01 -6.50
N ASP A 452 -7.07 16.90 -7.23
CA ASP A 452 -7.51 15.62 -6.69
C ASP A 452 -6.46 14.91 -5.81
N VAL A 453 -5.19 15.32 -5.89
CA VAL A 453 -4.08 14.67 -5.20
C VAL A 453 -4.00 15.13 -3.75
N LEU A 454 -4.15 14.22 -2.81
CA LEU A 454 -4.06 14.43 -1.36
C LEU A 454 -2.83 13.74 -0.79
N PRO A 455 -1.68 14.42 -0.61
CA PRO A 455 -0.50 13.81 0.01
C PRO A 455 -0.75 13.53 1.49
N LEU A 456 -0.51 12.29 1.92
CA LEU A 456 -0.78 11.83 3.28
C LEU A 456 0.46 11.84 4.18
N SER A 457 1.66 11.77 3.59
CA SER A 457 2.95 11.69 4.28
C SER A 457 3.42 13.06 4.78
N ASN A 458 4.03 13.12 5.98
CA ASN A 458 4.71 14.32 6.51
C ASN A 458 6.13 14.54 5.96
N ILE A 459 6.58 13.67 5.05
CA ILE A 459 7.80 13.83 4.25
C ILE A 459 7.47 13.75 2.74
N PRO A 460 6.46 14.50 2.25
CA PRO A 460 5.86 14.28 0.94
C PRO A 460 6.89 14.60 -0.17
N ALA A 461 7.29 13.58 -0.93
CA ALA A 461 8.32 13.65 -1.96
C ALA A 461 9.68 14.21 -1.47
N TYR A 462 9.92 14.25 -0.18
CA TYR A 462 11.17 14.76 0.43
C TYR A 462 12.27 13.72 0.30
N LEU A 463 13.25 13.95 -0.57
CA LEU A 463 14.29 12.98 -0.92
C LEU A 463 15.69 13.50 -0.59
N PRO A 464 16.26 13.20 0.58
CA PRO A 464 17.66 13.42 0.89
C PRO A 464 18.51 12.23 0.39
N PRO A 465 19.37 12.40 -0.64
CA PRO A 465 20.24 11.32 -1.12
C PRO A 465 21.40 11.03 -0.16
N PHE A 466 21.73 12.00 0.70
CA PHE A 466 22.80 11.95 1.68
C PHE A 466 22.22 11.99 3.10
N VAL A 467 22.25 10.84 3.76
CA VAL A 467 21.54 10.63 5.04
C VAL A 467 22.08 11.49 6.17
N LEU A 468 23.37 11.91 6.11
CA LEU A 468 24.00 12.80 7.10
C LEU A 468 23.78 14.29 6.78
N ALA A 469 23.12 14.62 5.68
CA ALA A 469 22.70 15.96 5.32
C ALA A 469 21.20 15.94 4.94
N PRO A 470 20.31 15.60 5.88
CA PRO A 470 18.90 15.35 5.61
C PRO A 470 18.13 16.60 5.15
N ASP A 471 18.70 17.80 5.32
CA ASP A 471 18.18 19.07 4.81
C ASP A 471 18.53 19.34 3.34
N ARG A 472 19.41 18.53 2.73
CA ARG A 472 19.78 18.63 1.32
C ARG A 472 18.95 17.67 0.50
N VAL A 473 17.97 18.20 -0.22
CA VAL A 473 16.97 17.40 -0.96
C VAL A 473 16.85 17.84 -2.41
N LEU A 474 16.25 16.99 -3.21
CA LEU A 474 15.96 17.29 -4.61
C LEU A 474 14.78 18.27 -4.74
N THR A 475 14.89 19.20 -5.66
CA THR A 475 13.86 20.19 -6.02
C THR A 475 13.88 20.45 -7.52
N LEU A 476 12.72 20.86 -8.06
CA LEU A 476 12.54 21.41 -9.41
C LEU A 476 12.28 22.94 -9.38
N ALA A 477 12.36 23.56 -8.22
CA ALA A 477 12.08 24.99 -8.03
C ALA A 477 13.24 25.88 -8.52
#